data_6c49ec1654bf4411e79a65e6e600db19
#
_entry.id   6c49ec1654bf4411e79a65e6e600db19
#
_cell.length_a   1.000
_cell.length_b   1.000
_cell.length_c   1.000
_cell.angle_alpha   90.00
_cell.angle_beta   90.00
_cell.angle_gamma   90.00
#
_symmetry.space_group_name_H-M   'P 1'
#
loop_
_entity.id
_entity.type
_entity.pdbx_description
1 polymer ?
#
loop_
_entity_poly.entity_id
_entity_poly.type
_entity_poly.pdbx_seq_one_letter_code
_entity_poly.pdbx_strand_id
1 'polypeptide(L)'
;VLFVPTTFVQRLVIVICMLATVGVPLTSVLPSSAKGSSDYRWAVKQTPFTVMAGANLTGDWSGIMSTAVKQWDKNDTVTIKKVSGTTGAQQCGPTTGRIEICNWMYGTDKGWLGLTRLYFDDRDNRIEAATLQLNDSFFNQKNGQYNDYNARLHTMCHEMGHTIGLEHVDTTSCMNDSQYAVFHYVKPINQDFRDLARIYKNTDSYTTVDGKQKNEKNDKKKKKKNKKHGKKNKNTQDSRDKTRQRKKELRKKRANSEGIDTRETVNVERMADGTTVVTYITWAE
;
A
#
# COMPACT_ATOMS: atom_id res chain seq x y z
N VAL A 1 -22.80 52.27 85.44
CA VAL A 1 -22.01 52.04 84.21
C VAL A 1 -22.65 50.89 83.48
N LEU A 2 -23.12 51.22 82.29
CA LEU A 2 -23.88 50.37 81.37
C LEU A 2 -22.96 49.38 80.61
N PHE A 3 -23.53 48.21 80.26
CA PHE A 3 -23.15 47.54 79.03
C PHE A 3 -24.35 46.74 78.53
N VAL A 4 -24.70 47.01 77.26
CA VAL A 4 -25.71 46.37 76.43
C VAL A 4 -25.03 45.22 75.62
N PRO A 5 -25.55 44.01 75.49
CA PRO A 5 -25.04 43.02 74.61
C PRO A 5 -25.79 43.05 73.28
N THR A 6 -25.04 43.19 72.19
CA THR A 6 -25.46 43.11 70.82
C THR A 6 -25.74 41.68 70.38
N THR A 7 -26.92 41.45 69.82
CA THR A 7 -27.36 40.20 69.25
C THR A 7 -26.61 39.83 67.93
N PHE A 8 -26.01 38.68 67.92
CA PHE A 8 -25.40 38.10 66.74
C PHE A 8 -26.46 37.39 65.82
N VAL A 9 -26.72 38.00 64.66
CA VAL A 9 -27.55 37.34 63.65
C VAL A 9 -26.64 36.46 62.81
N GLN A 10 -26.76 35.13 63.02
CA GLN A 10 -26.05 34.12 62.23
C GLN A 10 -26.70 34.02 60.88
N ARG A 11 -26.05 34.57 59.81
CA ARG A 11 -26.44 34.33 58.41
C ARG A 11 -25.90 32.99 57.99
N LEU A 12 -26.79 32.06 57.76
CA LEU A 12 -26.51 30.77 57.14
C LEU A 12 -26.22 31.00 55.66
N VAL A 13 -24.97 30.92 55.25
CA VAL A 13 -24.55 30.95 53.82
C VAL A 13 -24.62 29.52 53.31
N ILE A 14 -25.65 29.22 52.51
CA ILE A 14 -25.73 27.96 51.76
C ILE A 14 -24.81 28.09 50.58
N VAL A 15 -23.65 27.43 50.62
CA VAL A 15 -22.76 27.26 49.48
C VAL A 15 -23.31 26.12 48.62
N ILE A 16 -23.97 26.48 47.52
CA ILE A 16 -24.34 25.51 46.46
C ILE A 16 -23.09 25.18 45.66
N CYS A 17 -22.45 24.04 45.95
CA CYS A 17 -21.43 23.47 45.07
C CYS A 17 -22.08 22.99 43.79
N MET A 18 -22.05 23.79 42.74
CA MET A 18 -22.28 23.31 41.35
C MET A 18 -21.12 22.43 40.95
N LEU A 19 -21.31 21.12 40.97
CA LEU A 19 -20.45 20.16 40.33
C LEU A 19 -20.60 20.33 38.80
N ALA A 20 -19.73 21.11 38.23
CA ALA A 20 -19.56 21.14 36.79
C ALA A 20 -18.95 19.79 36.33
N THR A 21 -19.78 18.88 35.84
CA THR A 21 -19.34 17.68 35.17
C THR A 21 -18.65 18.11 33.84
N VAL A 22 -17.33 18.20 33.88
CA VAL A 22 -16.53 18.34 32.67
C VAL A 22 -16.70 17.03 31.88
N GLY A 23 -17.62 17.03 30.96
CA GLY A 23 -17.76 15.96 29.98
C GLY A 23 -16.50 15.88 29.16
N VAL A 24 -15.59 14.95 29.49
CA VAL A 24 -14.45 14.60 28.65
C VAL A 24 -15.06 13.98 27.38
N PRO A 25 -14.86 14.58 26.19
CA PRO A 25 -15.32 13.94 24.98
C PRO A 25 -14.53 12.63 24.84
N LEU A 26 -15.24 11.51 24.87
CA LEU A 26 -14.69 10.22 24.45
C LEU A 26 -14.34 10.37 22.98
N THR A 27 -13.12 10.82 22.69
CA THR A 27 -12.54 10.71 21.36
C THR A 27 -12.33 9.23 21.14
N SER A 28 -13.26 8.62 20.40
CA SER A 28 -13.05 7.29 19.85
C SER A 28 -11.79 7.36 18.98
N VAL A 29 -10.68 6.89 19.53
CA VAL A 29 -9.46 6.62 18.77
C VAL A 29 -9.84 5.47 17.84
N LEU A 30 -10.30 5.82 16.64
CA LEU A 30 -10.40 4.83 15.56
C LEU A 30 -9.00 4.23 15.40
N PRO A 31 -8.85 2.89 15.38
CA PRO A 31 -7.56 2.28 15.16
C PRO A 31 -7.01 2.87 13.87
N SER A 32 -5.90 3.56 13.96
CA SER A 32 -5.10 3.97 12.81
C SER A 32 -4.86 2.69 12.03
N SER A 33 -5.35 2.60 10.79
CA SER A 33 -4.90 1.55 9.88
C SER A 33 -3.40 1.56 9.95
N ALA A 34 -2.79 0.47 10.42
CA ALA A 34 -1.36 0.41 10.57
C ALA A 34 -0.74 0.79 9.22
N LYS A 35 0.03 1.88 9.19
CA LYS A 35 0.85 2.22 8.02
C LYS A 35 1.64 0.96 7.67
N GLY A 36 1.65 0.57 6.41
CA GLY A 36 2.43 -0.58 5.95
C GLY A 36 1.64 -1.78 5.41
N SER A 37 0.30 -1.79 5.47
CA SER A 37 -0.50 -2.83 4.83
C SER A 37 -1.65 -2.24 4.02
N SER A 38 -1.81 -2.69 2.78
CA SER A 38 -2.95 -2.34 1.92
C SER A 38 -4.09 -3.35 2.10
N ASP A 39 -5.28 -2.98 1.59
CA ASP A 39 -6.38 -3.93 1.43
C ASP A 39 -6.17 -4.83 0.19
N TYR A 40 -5.10 -4.58 -0.59
CA TYR A 40 -4.75 -5.27 -1.82
C TYR A 40 -3.81 -6.44 -1.53
N ARG A 41 -4.19 -7.63 -1.97
CA ARG A 41 -3.37 -8.83 -1.81
C ARG A 41 -3.69 -9.88 -2.87
N TRP A 42 -2.80 -10.80 -3.11
CA TRP A 42 -3.09 -12.00 -3.89
C TRP A 42 -4.16 -12.84 -3.19
N ALA A 43 -5.08 -13.45 -3.94
CA ALA A 43 -5.92 -14.50 -3.39
C ALA A 43 -5.08 -15.76 -3.21
N VAL A 44 -5.10 -16.34 -2.00
CA VAL A 44 -4.34 -17.55 -1.67
C VAL A 44 -5.16 -18.47 -0.78
N LYS A 45 -5.07 -19.78 -1.04
CA LYS A 45 -5.77 -20.81 -0.26
C LYS A 45 -5.05 -21.17 1.03
N GLN A 46 -3.76 -20.88 1.12
CA GLN A 46 -2.91 -21.19 2.27
C GLN A 46 -1.69 -20.25 2.32
N THR A 47 -1.05 -20.16 3.47
CA THR A 47 0.27 -19.59 3.69
C THR A 47 1.20 -20.65 4.27
N PRO A 48 2.50 -20.68 3.94
CA PRO A 48 3.14 -19.83 2.94
C PRO A 48 2.66 -20.15 1.51
N PHE A 49 2.76 -19.13 0.62
CA PHE A 49 2.48 -19.31 -0.79
C PHE A 49 3.65 -18.80 -1.64
N THR A 50 3.70 -19.21 -2.90
CA THR A 50 4.72 -18.76 -3.86
C THR A 50 4.08 -17.90 -4.95
N VAL A 51 4.68 -16.75 -5.25
CA VAL A 51 4.37 -15.94 -6.44
C VAL A 51 5.56 -15.96 -7.39
N MET A 52 5.31 -16.17 -8.68
CA MET A 52 6.34 -16.14 -9.71
C MET A 52 6.67 -14.69 -10.07
N ALA A 53 7.97 -14.35 -10.15
CA ALA A 53 8.46 -13.06 -10.59
C ALA A 53 9.29 -13.22 -11.86
N GLY A 54 8.71 -12.80 -12.99
CA GLY A 54 9.32 -12.87 -14.32
C GLY A 54 10.37 -11.78 -14.51
N ALA A 55 11.59 -12.16 -14.77
CA ALA A 55 12.70 -11.25 -15.03
C ALA A 55 12.78 -10.89 -16.52
N ASN A 56 12.33 -9.68 -16.88
CA ASN A 56 12.52 -9.04 -18.18
C ASN A 56 13.61 -7.95 -18.01
N LEU A 57 14.77 -8.37 -17.52
CA LEU A 57 15.82 -7.49 -17.01
C LEU A 57 17.10 -7.58 -17.84
N THR A 58 17.78 -6.44 -17.96
CA THR A 58 19.09 -6.30 -18.60
C THR A 58 20.13 -5.74 -17.64
N GLY A 59 21.42 -5.85 -17.97
CA GLY A 59 22.50 -5.33 -17.15
C GLY A 59 22.53 -5.96 -15.75
N ASP A 60 22.88 -5.16 -14.74
CA ASP A 60 23.06 -5.61 -13.35
C ASP A 60 21.76 -5.92 -12.60
N TRP A 61 20.62 -5.55 -13.17
CA TRP A 61 19.33 -5.70 -12.52
C TRP A 61 18.97 -7.14 -12.16
N SER A 62 19.46 -8.12 -12.93
CA SER A 62 19.25 -9.53 -12.61
C SER A 62 19.90 -9.96 -11.29
N GLY A 63 21.08 -9.41 -10.98
CA GLY A 63 21.79 -9.60 -9.72
C GLY A 63 21.10 -8.88 -8.56
N ILE A 64 20.68 -7.64 -8.77
CA ILE A 64 19.94 -6.81 -7.81
C ILE A 64 18.60 -7.46 -7.45
N MET A 65 17.83 -7.93 -8.44
CA MET A 65 16.60 -8.71 -8.22
C MET A 65 16.87 -9.94 -7.35
N SER A 66 17.94 -10.68 -7.62
CA SER A 66 18.27 -11.88 -6.84
C SER A 66 18.59 -11.53 -5.38
N THR A 67 19.22 -10.37 -5.13
CA THR A 67 19.48 -9.85 -3.78
C THR A 67 18.16 -9.47 -3.08
N ALA A 68 17.29 -8.71 -3.73
CA ALA A 68 16.00 -8.30 -3.17
C ALA A 68 15.10 -9.51 -2.87
N VAL A 69 15.02 -10.49 -3.76
CA VAL A 69 14.30 -11.76 -3.52
C VAL A 69 14.81 -12.45 -2.25
N LYS A 70 16.12 -12.62 -2.10
CA LYS A 70 16.70 -13.22 -0.89
C LYS A 70 16.39 -12.43 0.40
N GLN A 71 16.22 -11.12 0.29
CA GLN A 71 15.86 -10.28 1.43
C GLN A 71 14.40 -10.48 1.82
N TRP A 72 13.49 -10.51 0.83
CA TRP A 72 12.07 -10.74 1.05
C TRP A 72 11.75 -12.17 1.49
N ASP A 73 12.47 -13.19 1.02
CA ASP A 73 12.27 -14.61 1.40
C ASP A 73 12.59 -14.93 2.86
N LYS A 74 13.00 -13.94 3.67
CA LYS A 74 13.21 -14.12 5.13
C LYS A 74 11.91 -14.12 5.93
N ASN A 75 10.77 -14.03 5.28
CA ASN A 75 9.45 -14.12 5.91
C ASN A 75 8.83 -15.53 5.70
N ASP A 76 7.86 -15.88 6.56
CA ASP A 76 7.17 -17.18 6.52
C ASP A 76 5.79 -17.11 5.83
N THR A 77 5.53 -16.05 5.05
CA THR A 77 4.21 -15.79 4.45
C THR A 77 4.22 -15.97 2.95
N VAL A 78 5.20 -15.37 2.26
CA VAL A 78 5.30 -15.37 0.80
C VAL A 78 6.73 -15.67 0.35
N THR A 79 6.85 -16.55 -0.64
CA THR A 79 8.11 -16.79 -1.37
C THR A 79 8.01 -16.17 -2.75
N ILE A 80 8.98 -15.34 -3.12
CA ILE A 80 9.08 -14.75 -4.46
C ILE A 80 10.04 -15.60 -5.30
N LYS A 81 9.51 -16.33 -6.28
CA LYS A 81 10.31 -17.19 -7.13
C LYS A 81 10.69 -16.50 -8.44
N LYS A 82 11.97 -16.15 -8.59
CA LYS A 82 12.51 -15.62 -9.85
C LYS A 82 12.40 -16.65 -10.96
N VAL A 83 11.84 -16.25 -12.09
CA VAL A 83 11.68 -17.05 -13.32
C VAL A 83 11.96 -16.18 -14.55
N SER A 84 12.00 -16.77 -15.74
CA SER A 84 12.08 -16.00 -16.99
C SER A 84 10.84 -15.13 -17.18
N GLY A 85 11.02 -13.90 -17.65
CA GLY A 85 9.94 -12.99 -18.00
C GLY A 85 9.22 -13.44 -19.27
N THR A 86 8.00 -12.95 -19.44
CA THR A 86 7.12 -13.28 -20.58
C THR A 86 6.65 -12.06 -21.35
N THR A 87 7.09 -10.86 -20.96
CA THR A 87 6.74 -9.59 -21.61
C THR A 87 7.99 -8.89 -22.16
N GLY A 88 7.79 -7.92 -23.06
CA GLY A 88 8.88 -7.02 -23.48
C GLY A 88 9.24 -6.04 -22.36
N ALA A 89 10.55 -5.80 -22.16
CA ALA A 89 11.02 -4.90 -21.09
C ALA A 89 10.45 -3.49 -21.21
N GLN A 90 10.32 -2.96 -22.41
CA GLN A 90 9.78 -1.62 -22.68
C GLN A 90 8.29 -1.51 -22.33
N GLN A 91 7.48 -2.48 -22.75
CA GLN A 91 6.03 -2.49 -22.52
C GLN A 91 5.67 -2.90 -21.09
N CYS A 92 6.44 -3.84 -20.53
CA CYS A 92 6.21 -4.40 -19.21
C CYS A 92 4.74 -4.75 -18.95
N GLY A 93 4.14 -5.52 -19.85
CA GLY A 93 2.72 -5.89 -19.77
C GLY A 93 2.46 -6.87 -18.63
N PRO A 94 1.24 -6.85 -18.03
CA PRO A 94 0.87 -7.78 -16.97
C PRO A 94 0.68 -9.20 -17.51
N THR A 95 1.04 -10.19 -16.69
CA THR A 95 0.78 -11.61 -16.92
C THR A 95 -0.02 -12.13 -15.72
N THR A 96 -1.20 -12.68 -15.98
CA THR A 96 -2.08 -13.20 -14.92
C THR A 96 -1.38 -14.23 -14.04
N GLY A 97 -1.52 -14.07 -12.73
CA GLY A 97 -1.00 -14.99 -11.72
C GLY A 97 0.46 -14.76 -11.36
N ARG A 98 1.10 -13.72 -11.85
CA ARG A 98 2.52 -13.47 -11.58
C ARG A 98 2.89 -11.99 -11.58
N ILE A 99 4.10 -11.70 -11.15
CA ILE A 99 4.75 -10.39 -11.22
C ILE A 99 5.63 -10.38 -12.48
N GLU A 100 5.61 -9.31 -13.28
CA GLU A 100 6.59 -9.05 -14.35
C GLU A 100 7.48 -7.88 -13.94
N ILE A 101 8.79 -8.08 -13.93
CA ILE A 101 9.79 -7.09 -13.51
C ILE A 101 10.62 -6.71 -14.71
N CYS A 102 10.67 -5.42 -15.02
CA CYS A 102 11.28 -4.88 -16.23
C CYS A 102 12.17 -3.68 -15.89
N ASN A 103 13.24 -3.48 -16.67
CA ASN A 103 13.96 -2.23 -16.71
C ASN A 103 14.09 -1.73 -18.12
N TRP A 104 13.95 -0.43 -18.32
CA TRP A 104 14.08 0.22 -19.63
C TRP A 104 14.36 1.71 -19.46
N MET A 105 14.85 2.37 -20.51
CA MET A 105 14.98 3.82 -20.57
C MET A 105 13.60 4.46 -20.84
N TYR A 106 12.80 4.63 -19.78
CA TYR A 106 11.44 5.19 -19.89
C TYR A 106 11.40 6.72 -20.06
N GLY A 107 12.54 7.40 -19.91
CA GLY A 107 12.68 8.85 -20.01
C GLY A 107 12.76 9.53 -18.63
N THR A 108 13.57 10.60 -18.55
CA THR A 108 13.70 11.41 -17.33
C THR A 108 12.52 12.37 -17.16
N ASP A 109 11.80 12.69 -18.24
CA ASP A 109 10.58 13.50 -18.24
C ASP A 109 9.46 12.86 -17.41
N LYS A 110 9.52 11.57 -17.16
CA LYS A 110 8.55 10.84 -16.33
C LYS A 110 8.76 11.08 -14.82
N GLY A 111 9.97 11.46 -14.42
CA GLY A 111 10.29 11.86 -13.04
C GLY A 111 10.31 10.73 -12.00
N TRP A 112 10.13 9.45 -12.37
CA TRP A 112 10.11 8.32 -11.43
C TRP A 112 11.30 7.39 -11.59
N LEU A 113 11.75 6.80 -10.47
CA LEU A 113 12.79 5.77 -10.40
C LEU A 113 12.21 4.36 -10.58
N GLY A 114 11.16 4.07 -9.85
CA GLY A 114 10.43 2.81 -9.85
C GLY A 114 8.93 3.03 -9.93
N LEU A 115 8.23 2.02 -10.47
CA LEU A 115 6.80 2.07 -10.63
C LEU A 115 6.21 0.66 -10.57
N THR A 116 5.30 0.45 -9.60
CA THR A 116 4.54 -0.80 -9.49
C THR A 116 3.09 -0.58 -9.87
N ARG A 117 2.56 -1.46 -10.73
CA ARG A 117 1.12 -1.53 -11.02
C ARG A 117 0.56 -2.85 -10.53
N LEU A 118 -0.53 -2.77 -9.78
CA LEU A 118 -1.34 -3.92 -9.37
C LEU A 118 -2.63 -3.91 -10.16
N TYR A 119 -2.96 -5.05 -10.75
CA TYR A 119 -4.16 -5.24 -11.57
C TYR A 119 -5.17 -6.10 -10.82
N PHE A 120 -6.43 -5.65 -10.78
CA PHE A 120 -7.52 -6.27 -10.04
C PHE A 120 -8.72 -6.50 -10.94
N ASP A 121 -9.44 -7.57 -10.66
CA ASP A 121 -10.81 -7.73 -11.13
C ASP A 121 -11.78 -6.88 -10.25
N ASP A 122 -12.86 -6.38 -10.82
CA ASP A 122 -13.86 -5.53 -10.17
C ASP A 122 -14.55 -6.14 -8.93
N ARG A 123 -14.36 -7.42 -8.68
CA ARG A 123 -15.15 -8.18 -7.70
C ARG A 123 -14.62 -8.09 -6.28
N ASP A 124 -13.32 -7.98 -6.14
CA ASP A 124 -12.66 -7.93 -4.85
C ASP A 124 -11.28 -7.24 -4.98
N ASN A 125 -10.66 -6.90 -3.87
CA ASN A 125 -9.33 -6.29 -3.83
C ASN A 125 -8.22 -7.35 -3.96
N ARG A 126 -8.41 -8.37 -4.84
CA ARG A 126 -7.40 -9.42 -5.07
C ARG A 126 -6.58 -9.12 -6.30
N ILE A 127 -5.26 -9.14 -6.10
CA ILE A 127 -4.29 -8.94 -7.18
C ILE A 127 -4.40 -10.12 -8.14
N GLU A 128 -4.56 -9.85 -9.42
CA GLU A 128 -4.57 -10.85 -10.49
C GLU A 128 -3.27 -10.86 -11.29
N ALA A 129 -2.60 -9.70 -11.37
CA ALA A 129 -1.29 -9.54 -11.97
C ALA A 129 -0.58 -8.35 -11.34
N ALA A 130 0.74 -8.31 -11.41
CA ALA A 130 1.52 -7.14 -11.03
C ALA A 130 2.65 -6.89 -12.03
N THR A 131 3.01 -5.62 -12.22
CA THR A 131 4.21 -5.22 -12.96
C THR A 131 5.06 -4.29 -12.11
N LEU A 132 6.38 -4.42 -12.25
CA LEU A 132 7.39 -3.57 -11.63
C LEU A 132 8.31 -3.05 -12.72
N GLN A 133 8.41 -1.74 -12.84
CA GLN A 133 9.25 -1.05 -13.84
C GLN A 133 10.34 -0.24 -13.15
N LEU A 134 11.56 -0.32 -13.66
CA LEU A 134 12.75 0.39 -13.19
C LEU A 134 13.26 1.30 -14.31
N ASN A 135 13.42 2.59 -14.03
CA ASN A 135 13.70 3.58 -15.05
C ASN A 135 15.21 3.82 -15.24
N ASP A 136 15.79 3.09 -16.17
CA ASP A 136 17.21 3.19 -16.52
C ASP A 136 17.66 4.59 -16.96
N SER A 137 16.73 5.45 -17.35
CA SER A 137 17.06 6.84 -17.70
C SER A 137 17.64 7.64 -16.51
N PHE A 138 17.39 7.22 -15.27
CA PHE A 138 18.03 7.77 -14.08
C PHE A 138 19.23 6.93 -13.63
N PHE A 139 19.07 5.61 -13.61
CA PHE A 139 20.08 4.72 -13.04
C PHE A 139 21.34 4.58 -13.91
N ASN A 140 21.26 4.83 -15.23
CA ASN A 140 22.39 4.70 -16.14
C ASN A 140 23.04 6.05 -16.51
N GLN A 141 22.66 7.14 -15.85
CA GLN A 141 23.35 8.43 -16.06
C GLN A 141 24.78 8.38 -15.50
N LYS A 142 25.79 8.62 -16.36
CA LYS A 142 27.22 8.53 -16.04
C LYS A 142 27.53 9.49 -14.92
N ASN A 143 27.18 10.15 -14.21
CA ASN A 143 27.44 11.01 -13.03
C ASN A 143 26.13 11.36 -12.32
N GLY A 144 25.06 10.58 -12.60
CA GLY A 144 23.78 10.76 -11.93
C GLY A 144 23.84 10.20 -10.51
N GLN A 145 23.19 10.87 -9.57
CA GLN A 145 23.14 10.42 -8.18
C GLN A 145 22.54 9.01 -8.01
N TYR A 146 21.61 8.63 -8.90
CA TYR A 146 20.97 7.31 -8.84
C TYR A 146 21.77 6.20 -9.53
N ASN A 147 22.89 6.51 -10.21
CA ASN A 147 23.82 5.50 -10.71
C ASN A 147 24.63 4.90 -9.54
N ASP A 148 23.91 4.38 -8.57
CA ASP A 148 24.38 3.87 -7.29
C ASP A 148 23.73 2.50 -7.00
N TYR A 149 24.50 1.59 -6.41
CA TYR A 149 24.01 0.24 -6.09
C TYR A 149 22.89 0.26 -5.07
N ASN A 150 23.00 1.09 -4.03
CA ASN A 150 21.98 1.16 -2.99
C ASN A 150 20.68 1.75 -3.53
N ALA A 151 20.76 2.80 -4.37
CA ALA A 151 19.58 3.37 -5.02
C ALA A 151 18.85 2.33 -5.89
N ARG A 152 19.58 1.52 -6.67
CA ARG A 152 19.00 0.43 -7.44
C ARG A 152 18.38 -0.65 -6.55
N LEU A 153 19.10 -1.08 -5.49
CA LEU A 153 18.63 -2.14 -4.60
C LEU A 153 17.44 -1.68 -3.77
N HIS A 154 17.46 -0.44 -3.26
CA HIS A 154 16.31 0.16 -2.58
C HIS A 154 15.08 0.14 -3.47
N THR A 155 15.17 0.72 -4.69
CA THR A 155 14.04 0.81 -5.60
C THR A 155 13.49 -0.58 -5.96
N MET A 156 14.35 -1.55 -6.26
CA MET A 156 13.92 -2.94 -6.50
C MET A 156 13.21 -3.55 -5.28
N CYS A 157 13.76 -3.37 -4.07
CA CYS A 157 13.18 -3.87 -2.83
C CYS A 157 11.83 -3.22 -2.53
N HIS A 158 11.74 -1.90 -2.69
CA HIS A 158 10.56 -1.07 -2.47
C HIS A 158 9.39 -1.48 -3.38
N GLU A 159 9.64 -1.45 -4.67
CA GLU A 159 8.63 -1.81 -5.66
C GLU A 159 8.19 -3.28 -5.54
N MET A 160 9.14 -4.18 -5.20
CA MET A 160 8.82 -5.58 -4.95
C MET A 160 7.87 -5.76 -3.76
N GLY A 161 8.02 -4.98 -2.69
CA GLY A 161 7.11 -4.98 -1.55
C GLY A 161 5.69 -4.59 -1.93
N HIS A 162 5.50 -3.61 -2.82
CA HIS A 162 4.17 -3.27 -3.34
C HIS A 162 3.53 -4.41 -4.12
N THR A 163 4.31 -5.19 -4.89
CA THR A 163 3.76 -6.33 -5.64
C THR A 163 3.16 -7.42 -4.75
N ILE A 164 3.51 -7.46 -3.48
CA ILE A 164 2.99 -8.41 -2.49
C ILE A 164 2.04 -7.77 -1.47
N GLY A 165 1.60 -6.52 -1.70
CA GLY A 165 0.54 -5.86 -0.95
C GLY A 165 0.99 -4.93 0.17
N LEU A 166 2.27 -4.61 0.28
CA LEU A 166 2.75 -3.64 1.27
C LEU A 166 2.54 -2.19 0.80
N GLU A 167 2.33 -1.31 1.75
CA GLU A 167 2.26 0.14 1.59
C GLU A 167 3.53 0.82 2.10
N HIS A 168 3.70 2.13 1.82
CA HIS A 168 4.78 2.94 2.36
C HIS A 168 4.76 2.99 3.89
N VAL A 169 5.94 3.07 4.49
CA VAL A 169 6.14 3.20 5.94
C VAL A 169 7.11 4.34 6.25
N ASP A 170 7.02 4.92 7.46
CA ASP A 170 7.96 5.96 7.93
C ASP A 170 9.04 5.33 8.84
N THR A 171 9.67 4.25 8.39
CA THR A 171 10.68 3.51 9.19
C THR A 171 11.95 3.25 8.37
N THR A 172 12.94 2.57 8.95
CA THR A 172 14.21 2.22 8.30
C THR A 172 14.11 1.05 7.32
N SER A 173 12.93 0.84 6.74
CA SER A 173 12.65 -0.19 5.74
C SER A 173 12.87 0.32 4.33
N CYS A 174 13.12 -0.57 3.37
CA CYS A 174 13.04 -0.23 1.96
C CYS A 174 11.62 0.19 1.52
N MET A 175 10.58 -0.02 2.34
CA MET A 175 9.24 0.50 2.08
C MET A 175 9.05 1.99 2.46
N ASN A 176 10.11 2.65 2.95
CA ASN A 176 10.12 4.09 3.18
C ASN A 176 10.32 4.82 1.83
N ASP A 177 9.44 5.77 1.51
CA ASP A 177 9.40 6.50 0.25
C ASP A 177 10.13 7.85 0.27
N SER A 178 10.89 8.14 1.35
CA SER A 178 11.70 9.35 1.42
C SER A 178 12.95 9.26 0.55
N GLN A 179 13.39 10.38 0.01
CA GLN A 179 14.62 10.45 -0.78
C GLN A 179 15.86 9.95 0.00
N TYR A 180 15.92 10.21 1.30
CA TYR A 180 16.98 9.66 2.15
C TYR A 180 17.00 8.13 2.14
N ALA A 181 15.83 7.50 2.18
CA ALA A 181 15.70 6.04 2.20
C ALA A 181 16.28 5.39 0.95
N VAL A 182 16.16 6.04 -0.24
CA VAL A 182 16.66 5.53 -1.53
C VAL A 182 18.13 5.10 -1.45
N PHE A 183 18.94 5.81 -0.69
CA PHE A 183 20.38 5.51 -0.56
C PHE A 183 20.76 4.71 0.69
N HIS A 184 19.84 4.61 1.69
CA HIS A 184 20.20 4.09 3.02
C HIS A 184 19.40 2.86 3.45
N TYR A 185 18.15 2.68 2.99
CA TYR A 185 17.28 1.62 3.46
C TYR A 185 17.00 0.58 2.37
N VAL A 186 17.93 -0.32 2.17
CA VAL A 186 17.97 -1.24 1.02
C VAL A 186 17.36 -2.62 1.27
N LYS A 187 16.66 -2.82 2.40
CA LYS A 187 16.11 -4.13 2.78
C LYS A 187 14.83 -3.98 3.58
N PRO A 188 13.94 -5.01 3.55
CA PRO A 188 12.80 -5.08 4.47
C PRO A 188 13.27 -5.27 5.91
N ILE A 189 12.40 -4.92 6.85
CA ILE A 189 12.59 -5.11 8.29
C ILE A 189 11.51 -6.03 8.88
N ASN A 190 11.66 -6.44 10.12
CA ASN A 190 10.71 -7.33 10.80
C ASN A 190 9.28 -6.76 10.84
N GLN A 191 9.10 -5.44 10.78
CA GLN A 191 7.75 -4.85 10.71
C GLN A 191 7.06 -5.19 9.39
N ASP A 192 7.77 -5.12 8.26
CA ASP A 192 7.22 -5.47 6.94
C ASP A 192 6.76 -6.93 6.91
N PHE A 193 7.54 -7.83 7.53
CA PHE A 193 7.17 -9.25 7.63
C PHE A 193 5.93 -9.49 8.50
N ARG A 194 5.77 -8.73 9.59
CA ARG A 194 4.53 -8.76 10.40
C ARG A 194 3.33 -8.22 9.62
N ASP A 195 3.55 -7.21 8.79
CA ASP A 195 2.51 -6.62 7.95
C ASP A 195 2.07 -7.60 6.87
N LEU A 196 2.99 -8.33 6.22
CA LEU A 196 2.67 -9.43 5.33
C LEU A 196 1.85 -10.53 6.03
N ALA A 197 2.29 -10.99 7.20
CA ALA A 197 1.55 -11.98 7.97
C ALA A 197 0.12 -11.53 8.31
N ARG A 198 -0.09 -10.22 8.56
CA ARG A 198 -1.41 -9.63 8.82
C ARG A 198 -2.26 -9.56 7.56
N ILE A 199 -1.69 -9.14 6.42
CA ILE A 199 -2.37 -9.05 5.11
C ILE A 199 -2.90 -10.42 4.69
N TYR A 200 -2.11 -11.48 4.88
CA TYR A 200 -2.41 -12.85 4.46
C TYR A 200 -2.95 -13.74 5.59
N LYS A 201 -3.30 -13.18 6.75
CA LYS A 201 -3.87 -13.93 7.88
C LYS A 201 -5.12 -14.72 7.50
N ASN A 202 -5.99 -14.13 6.68
CA ASN A 202 -7.21 -14.75 6.20
C ASN A 202 -6.99 -15.24 4.77
N THR A 203 -7.16 -16.52 4.54
CA THR A 203 -7.04 -17.15 3.22
C THR A 203 -8.33 -17.06 2.42
N ASP A 204 -8.24 -17.28 1.12
CA ASP A 204 -9.38 -17.25 0.20
C ASP A 204 -9.78 -18.68 -0.22
N SER A 205 -11.01 -18.85 -0.73
CA SER A 205 -11.45 -20.14 -1.27
C SER A 205 -10.82 -20.46 -2.63
N TYR A 206 -10.09 -19.53 -3.23
CA TYR A 206 -9.43 -19.65 -4.53
C TYR A 206 -8.03 -19.02 -4.49
N THR A 207 -7.28 -19.16 -5.58
CA THR A 207 -5.97 -18.50 -5.74
C THR A 207 -5.91 -17.69 -7.02
N THR A 208 -5.22 -16.55 -6.99
CA THR A 208 -4.87 -15.76 -8.18
C THR A 208 -3.40 -15.94 -8.57
N VAL A 209 -2.55 -16.52 -7.71
CA VAL A 209 -1.19 -16.91 -8.11
C VAL A 209 -1.24 -18.18 -8.98
N ASP A 210 -0.22 -18.42 -9.81
CA ASP A 210 -0.08 -19.56 -10.75
C ASP A 210 -0.86 -19.47 -12.07
N GLY A 211 -1.47 -18.33 -12.40
CA GLY A 211 -2.14 -18.10 -13.68
C GLY A 211 -3.30 -19.05 -13.98
N LYS A 212 -3.81 -19.78 -12.99
CA LYS A 212 -4.99 -20.64 -13.16
C LYS A 212 -6.22 -19.77 -13.28
N GLN A 213 -6.62 -19.45 -14.51
CA GLN A 213 -7.84 -18.71 -14.80
C GLN A 213 -9.03 -19.37 -14.10
N LYS A 214 -9.85 -18.55 -13.44
CA LYS A 214 -11.20 -18.96 -13.00
C LYS A 214 -11.90 -19.60 -14.21
N ASN A 215 -12.30 -20.86 -14.11
CA ASN A 215 -13.04 -21.54 -15.17
C ASN A 215 -14.29 -20.72 -15.51
N GLU A 216 -14.32 -20.03 -16.64
CA GLU A 216 -15.46 -19.21 -17.13
C GLU A 216 -16.80 -19.97 -17.18
N LYS A 217 -16.77 -21.30 -17.17
CA LYS A 217 -17.98 -22.14 -17.16
C LYS A 217 -18.82 -21.99 -15.88
N ASN A 218 -18.24 -21.62 -14.74
CA ASN A 218 -18.99 -21.44 -13.49
C ASN A 218 -19.59 -20.02 -13.36
N ASP A 219 -19.00 -19.02 -14.00
CA ASP A 219 -19.48 -17.64 -13.94
C ASP A 219 -20.76 -17.43 -14.78
N LYS A 220 -20.92 -18.14 -15.91
CA LYS A 220 -22.17 -18.09 -16.70
C LYS A 220 -23.38 -18.64 -15.93
N LYS A 221 -23.20 -19.61 -15.03
CA LYS A 221 -24.28 -20.09 -14.15
C LYS A 221 -24.58 -19.12 -13.00
N LYS A 222 -23.58 -18.40 -12.45
CA LYS A 222 -23.79 -17.40 -11.40
C LYS A 222 -24.43 -16.12 -11.94
N LYS A 223 -24.07 -15.66 -13.15
CA LYS A 223 -24.70 -14.48 -13.78
C LYS A 223 -26.20 -14.66 -14.02
N LYS A 224 -26.68 -15.90 -14.28
CA LYS A 224 -28.14 -16.17 -14.42
C LYS A 224 -28.90 -16.16 -13.09
N LYS A 225 -28.26 -16.50 -11.95
CA LYS A 225 -28.91 -16.46 -10.62
C LYS A 225 -28.91 -15.06 -10.00
N ASN A 226 -27.89 -14.23 -10.25
CA ASN A 226 -27.80 -12.89 -9.67
C ASN A 226 -28.66 -11.81 -10.33
N LYS A 227 -29.24 -12.08 -11.53
CA LYS A 227 -30.20 -11.15 -12.17
C LYS A 227 -31.51 -10.98 -11.39
N LYS A 228 -31.79 -11.83 -10.37
CA LYS A 228 -33.01 -11.75 -9.53
C LYS A 228 -32.83 -10.98 -8.19
N HIS A 229 -31.59 -10.61 -7.80
CA HIS A 229 -31.33 -9.95 -6.51
C HIS A 229 -30.65 -8.56 -6.65
N GLY A 230 -30.71 -7.93 -7.81
CA GLY A 230 -30.09 -6.66 -8.15
C GLY A 230 -30.87 -5.42 -7.70
N LYS A 231 -31.22 -5.29 -6.42
CA LYS A 231 -31.83 -4.04 -5.90
C LYS A 231 -31.47 -3.73 -4.44
N LYS A 232 -30.20 -3.90 -4.02
CA LYS A 232 -29.73 -3.31 -2.75
C LYS A 232 -28.19 -3.31 -2.74
N ASN A 233 -27.54 -2.24 -3.15
CA ASN A 233 -26.20 -1.84 -2.66
C ASN A 233 -25.69 -0.52 -3.28
N LYS A 234 -26.53 0.52 -3.33
CA LYS A 234 -26.03 1.89 -3.61
C LYS A 234 -25.32 2.55 -2.41
N ASN A 235 -25.63 2.12 -1.18
CA ASN A 235 -25.09 2.76 0.03
C ASN A 235 -23.66 2.37 0.42
N THR A 236 -23.13 1.24 -0.08
CA THR A 236 -21.78 0.77 0.29
C THR A 236 -20.68 1.38 -0.58
N GLN A 237 -21.02 1.79 -1.80
CA GLN A 237 -20.08 2.42 -2.72
C GLN A 237 -19.76 3.88 -2.28
N ASP A 238 -20.80 4.63 -1.92
CA ASP A 238 -20.70 6.03 -1.49
C ASP A 238 -19.88 6.21 -0.20
N SER A 239 -20.00 5.30 0.75
CA SER A 239 -19.19 5.32 1.98
C SER A 239 -17.71 4.98 1.74
N ARG A 240 -17.40 4.10 0.77
CA ARG A 240 -16.02 3.76 0.39
C ARG A 240 -15.35 4.93 -0.34
N ASP A 241 -16.06 5.60 -1.22
CA ASP A 241 -15.54 6.75 -1.96
C ASP A 241 -15.33 7.97 -1.05
N LYS A 242 -16.19 8.22 -0.08
CA LYS A 242 -16.02 9.25 0.96
C LYS A 242 -14.80 8.97 1.86
N THR A 243 -14.56 7.72 2.21
CA THR A 243 -13.39 7.32 3.00
C THR A 243 -12.10 7.49 2.20
N ARG A 244 -12.10 7.18 0.91
CA ARG A 244 -10.98 7.40 -0.01
C ARG A 244 -10.66 8.88 -0.19
N GLN A 245 -11.67 9.72 -0.44
CA GLN A 245 -11.50 11.17 -0.57
C GLN A 245 -10.95 11.80 0.71
N ARG A 246 -11.45 11.38 1.88
CA ARG A 246 -10.97 11.87 3.18
C ARG A 246 -9.52 11.46 3.45
N LYS A 247 -9.10 10.24 3.05
CA LYS A 247 -7.71 9.77 3.13
C LYS A 247 -6.79 10.61 2.20
N LYS A 248 -7.27 10.94 1.00
CA LYS A 248 -6.57 11.79 0.02
C LYS A 248 -6.37 13.22 0.54
N GLU A 249 -7.40 13.82 1.13
CA GLU A 249 -7.32 15.17 1.74
C GLU A 249 -6.40 15.24 2.96
N LEU A 250 -6.39 14.21 3.81
CA LEU A 250 -5.50 14.14 4.96
C LEU A 250 -4.03 14.01 4.53
N ARG A 251 -3.74 13.26 3.46
CA ARG A 251 -2.38 13.18 2.88
C ARG A 251 -1.93 14.53 2.31
N LYS A 252 -2.80 15.23 1.55
CA LYS A 252 -2.50 16.58 1.02
C LYS A 252 -2.25 17.61 2.13
N LYS A 253 -3.03 17.58 3.21
CA LYS A 253 -2.84 18.50 4.35
C LYS A 253 -1.52 18.25 5.07
N ARG A 254 -1.09 16.99 5.20
CA ARG A 254 0.16 16.63 5.85
C ARG A 254 1.37 17.01 4.99
N ALA A 255 1.34 16.75 3.69
CA ALA A 255 2.38 17.15 2.75
C ALA A 255 2.60 18.68 2.73
N ASN A 256 1.51 19.47 2.78
CA ASN A 256 1.60 20.94 2.82
C ASN A 256 2.16 21.51 4.14
N SER A 257 2.11 20.75 5.25
CA SER A 257 2.62 21.21 6.55
C SER A 257 4.10 20.93 6.78
N GLU A 258 4.69 20.01 5.98
CA GLU A 258 6.07 19.51 6.22
C GLU A 258 7.06 19.87 5.09
N GLY A 259 6.63 20.61 4.05
CA GLY A 259 7.49 20.92 2.88
C GLY A 259 7.88 19.70 2.05
N ILE A 260 7.12 18.61 2.17
CA ILE A 260 7.34 17.32 1.50
C ILE A 260 6.83 17.39 0.05
N ASP A 261 7.48 16.68 -0.85
CA ASP A 261 7.06 16.49 -2.25
C ASP A 261 5.57 16.15 -2.35
N THR A 262 4.80 16.99 -3.03
CA THR A 262 3.33 16.88 -3.15
C THR A 262 2.89 15.95 -4.28
N ARG A 263 3.82 15.32 -5.00
CA ARG A 263 3.48 14.35 -6.06
C ARG A 263 2.75 13.14 -5.47
N GLU A 264 1.67 12.71 -6.09
CA GLU A 264 0.96 11.51 -5.64
C GLU A 264 1.82 10.26 -5.85
N THR A 265 2.15 9.56 -4.77
CA THR A 265 2.90 8.30 -4.82
C THR A 265 2.00 7.08 -5.09
N VAL A 266 0.68 7.26 -5.02
CA VAL A 266 -0.31 6.18 -5.28
C VAL A 266 -1.45 6.73 -6.12
N ASN A 267 -1.68 6.13 -7.29
CA ASN A 267 -2.82 6.44 -8.17
C ASN A 267 -3.72 5.20 -8.36
N VAL A 268 -5.02 5.41 -8.50
CA VAL A 268 -6.00 4.34 -8.71
C VAL A 268 -6.86 4.70 -9.91
N GLU A 269 -6.80 3.87 -10.95
CA GLU A 269 -7.55 4.03 -12.19
C GLU A 269 -8.47 2.84 -12.42
N ARG A 270 -9.63 3.09 -13.02
CA ARG A 270 -10.54 2.05 -13.50
C ARG A 270 -10.55 2.07 -15.02
N MET A 271 -10.14 0.96 -15.60
CA MET A 271 -10.06 0.78 -17.04
C MET A 271 -11.46 0.51 -17.63
N ALA A 272 -11.61 0.76 -18.95
CA ALA A 272 -12.89 0.57 -19.66
C ALA A 272 -13.37 -0.88 -19.67
N ASP A 273 -12.45 -1.86 -19.57
CA ASP A 273 -12.74 -3.29 -19.49
C ASP A 273 -13.19 -3.75 -18.10
N GLY A 274 -13.23 -2.83 -17.13
CA GLY A 274 -13.59 -3.12 -15.75
C GLY A 274 -12.41 -3.44 -14.84
N THR A 275 -11.19 -3.52 -15.36
CA THR A 275 -9.97 -3.72 -14.55
C THR A 275 -9.70 -2.50 -13.70
N THR A 276 -9.41 -2.67 -12.42
CA THR A 276 -8.87 -1.60 -11.57
C THR A 276 -7.35 -1.73 -11.51
N VAL A 277 -6.65 -0.62 -11.75
CA VAL A 277 -5.18 -0.55 -11.67
C VAL A 277 -4.79 0.39 -10.53
N VAL A 278 -3.99 -0.11 -9.61
CA VAL A 278 -3.35 0.71 -8.56
C VAL A 278 -1.88 0.85 -8.92
N THR A 279 -1.42 2.10 -9.03
CA THR A 279 -0.03 2.43 -9.36
C THR A 279 0.66 3.04 -8.15
N TYR A 280 1.78 2.46 -7.74
CA TYR A 280 2.71 3.03 -6.77
C TYR A 280 3.90 3.62 -7.52
N ILE A 281 4.45 4.73 -7.05
CA ILE A 281 5.50 5.48 -7.74
C ILE A 281 6.57 5.92 -6.75
N THR A 282 7.82 5.51 -7.01
CA THR A 282 9.02 6.06 -6.36
C THR A 282 9.57 7.17 -7.24
N TRP A 283 9.55 8.41 -6.74
CA TRP A 283 9.98 9.59 -7.49
C TRP A 283 11.49 9.82 -7.42
N ALA A 284 12.03 10.38 -8.52
CA ALA A 284 13.35 11.01 -8.53
C ALA A 284 13.22 12.47 -8.08
N GLU A 285 14.16 12.96 -7.27
CA GLU A 285 14.29 14.36 -6.84
C GLU A 285 15.50 15.03 -7.48
#